data_432cf61d0913906527e085dad99128b6
#
_entry.id   432cf61d0913906527e085dad99128b6
#
_cell.length_a   1.000
_cell.length_b   1.000
_cell.length_c   1.000
_cell.angle_alpha   90.00
_cell.angle_beta   90.00
_cell.angle_gamma   90.00
#
_symmetry.space_group_name_H-M   'P 1'
#
loop_
_entity.id
_entity.type
_entity.pdbx_description
1 polymer ?
#
loop_
_entity_poly.entity_id
_entity_poly.type
_entity_poly.pdbx_seq_one_letter_code
_entity_poly.pdbx_strand_id
1 'polypeptide(L)'
;MAVALIAKDILKRIVVESVPFSLALKQAFKRNDVSKEDRAIASAIVGCSLRHYIVLERLFKDAYPELESEGIIAFAIAFSNALFIKKLDQDECNALAQYFLKEEELSFADFLAPYLVDKKLVPEEVEIGSFDFLSCRYNTPVNVIKMWNKQFGQMTTSRILKANSKPAPKVLRINSTKISDEDFFNQYPEFEKTDLDGVVLYKGEGRLKNSVVFEKGLAYPLTPAYKELLDDGDVDLLRGFAIYSEYQNDLTDELLARFDNINNIEYIAGSYSAFISTKNALAKANINGVNVYEAGVSSIITCISKPVHTFLVMPDSSRLNLLQVLPDYFLRFDIQKLDELIANQAQALKEASAQVEDGGYLLYLVDTISKKETMGLINEFLKEHQEFTLVRDKQYFPYKKYGGSYYFAVLKKGDND
;
A
#
# COMPACT_ATOMS: atom_id res chain seq x y z
N MET A 1 26.20 -3.71 -19.72
CA MET A 1 25.16 -3.99 -20.74
C MET A 1 24.07 -4.97 -20.26
N ALA A 2 24.36 -6.19 -19.83
CA ALA A 2 23.33 -7.19 -19.47
C ALA A 2 22.33 -6.71 -18.40
N VAL A 3 22.81 -6.11 -17.30
CA VAL A 3 21.94 -5.62 -16.21
C VAL A 3 21.05 -4.46 -16.65
N ALA A 4 21.56 -3.55 -17.50
CA ALA A 4 20.75 -2.46 -18.05
C ALA A 4 19.63 -2.98 -18.97
N LEU A 5 19.90 -3.99 -19.78
CA LEU A 5 18.88 -4.64 -20.63
C LEU A 5 17.82 -5.37 -19.81
N ILE A 6 18.21 -6.07 -18.73
CA ILE A 6 17.28 -6.70 -17.80
C ILE A 6 16.40 -5.63 -17.11
N ALA A 7 16.99 -4.53 -16.66
CA ALA A 7 16.25 -3.43 -16.08
C ALA A 7 15.26 -2.80 -17.08
N LYS A 8 15.67 -2.64 -18.35
CA LYS A 8 14.80 -2.17 -19.44
C LYS A 8 13.62 -3.13 -19.66
N ASP A 9 13.87 -4.44 -19.76
CA ASP A 9 12.81 -5.46 -19.93
C ASP A 9 11.81 -5.41 -18.76
N ILE A 10 12.31 -5.34 -17.52
CA ILE A 10 11.45 -5.22 -16.33
C ILE A 10 10.60 -3.97 -16.40
N LEU A 11 11.19 -2.80 -16.69
CA LEU A 11 10.47 -1.53 -16.74
C LEU A 11 9.44 -1.52 -17.88
N LYS A 12 9.76 -2.08 -19.05
CA LYS A 12 8.83 -2.26 -20.17
C LYS A 12 7.59 -3.06 -19.75
N ARG A 13 7.80 -4.18 -19.08
CA ARG A 13 6.68 -5.03 -18.61
C ARG A 13 5.77 -4.31 -17.61
N ILE A 14 6.34 -3.43 -16.80
CA ILE A 14 5.56 -2.65 -15.83
C ILE A 14 4.77 -1.55 -16.54
N VAL A 15 5.45 -0.75 -17.36
CA VAL A 15 4.88 0.46 -17.98
C VAL A 15 3.94 0.14 -19.14
N VAL A 16 4.34 -0.81 -20.01
CA VAL A 16 3.60 -1.14 -21.23
C VAL A 16 2.61 -2.29 -21.03
N GLU A 17 3.04 -3.35 -20.30
CA GLU A 17 2.23 -4.56 -20.10
C GLU A 17 1.44 -4.55 -18.78
N SER A 18 1.55 -3.48 -17.99
CA SER A 18 0.87 -3.31 -16.70
C SER A 18 1.15 -4.44 -15.68
N VAL A 19 2.28 -5.12 -15.79
CA VAL A 19 2.71 -6.18 -14.85
C VAL A 19 3.14 -5.53 -13.53
N PRO A 20 2.62 -5.96 -12.36
CA PRO A 20 3.05 -5.42 -11.08
C PRO A 20 4.57 -5.54 -10.86
N PHE A 21 5.18 -4.50 -10.28
CA PHE A 21 6.63 -4.39 -10.06
C PHE A 21 7.25 -5.64 -9.45
N SER A 22 6.69 -6.16 -8.36
CA SER A 22 7.20 -7.37 -7.69
C SER A 22 7.15 -8.62 -8.58
N LEU A 23 6.09 -8.75 -9.39
CA LEU A 23 5.90 -9.87 -10.31
C LEU A 23 6.85 -9.75 -11.51
N ALA A 24 7.02 -8.56 -12.06
CA ALA A 24 7.95 -8.31 -13.16
C ALA A 24 9.40 -8.65 -12.75
N LEU A 25 9.84 -8.23 -11.56
CA LEU A 25 11.13 -8.61 -10.98
C LEU A 25 11.28 -10.13 -10.83
N LYS A 26 10.30 -10.79 -10.20
CA LYS A 26 10.33 -12.24 -9.97
C LYS A 26 10.44 -13.01 -11.28
N GLN A 27 9.70 -12.62 -12.30
CA GLN A 27 9.69 -13.29 -13.59
C GLN A 27 10.98 -13.05 -14.38
N ALA A 28 11.52 -11.81 -14.37
CA ALA A 28 12.78 -11.50 -15.04
C ALA A 28 13.96 -12.27 -14.42
N PHE A 29 14.03 -12.32 -13.09
CA PHE A 29 15.11 -13.03 -12.39
C PHE A 29 14.97 -14.55 -12.42
N LYS A 30 13.79 -15.09 -12.74
CA LYS A 30 13.62 -16.52 -13.01
C LYS A 30 14.08 -16.91 -14.42
N ARG A 31 13.93 -15.99 -15.39
CA ARG A 31 14.30 -16.24 -16.79
C ARG A 31 15.80 -16.06 -17.07
N ASN A 32 16.44 -15.17 -16.30
CA ASN A 32 17.84 -14.83 -16.49
C ASN A 32 18.65 -15.34 -15.30
N ASP A 33 19.79 -15.97 -15.58
CA ASP A 33 20.74 -16.32 -14.53
C ASP A 33 21.51 -15.06 -14.10
N VAL A 34 21.01 -14.40 -13.08
CA VAL A 34 21.48 -13.08 -12.61
C VAL A 34 22.01 -13.21 -11.20
N SER A 35 23.20 -12.69 -10.93
CA SER A 35 23.81 -12.67 -9.60
C SER A 35 22.92 -11.91 -8.59
N LYS A 36 23.10 -12.18 -7.30
CA LYS A 36 22.36 -11.47 -6.23
C LYS A 36 22.61 -9.96 -6.27
N GLU A 37 23.83 -9.56 -6.62
CA GLU A 37 24.23 -8.15 -6.75
C GLU A 37 23.54 -7.48 -7.94
N ASP A 38 23.57 -8.11 -9.11
CA ASP A 38 22.93 -7.60 -10.31
C ASP A 38 21.41 -7.48 -10.16
N ARG A 39 20.76 -8.45 -9.46
CA ARG A 39 19.33 -8.35 -9.09
C ARG A 39 19.06 -7.13 -8.24
N ALA A 40 19.93 -6.84 -7.27
CA ALA A 40 19.79 -5.66 -6.43
C ALA A 40 19.94 -4.36 -7.22
N ILE A 41 20.93 -4.29 -8.13
CA ILE A 41 21.17 -3.13 -9.00
C ILE A 41 19.99 -2.92 -9.96
N ALA A 42 19.54 -3.95 -10.67
CA ALA A 42 18.39 -3.86 -11.58
C ALA A 42 17.13 -3.41 -10.85
N SER A 43 16.85 -3.99 -9.68
CA SER A 43 15.69 -3.60 -8.84
C SER A 43 15.77 -2.14 -8.38
N ALA A 44 16.97 -1.67 -8.01
CA ALA A 44 17.19 -0.30 -7.57
C ALA A 44 16.97 0.71 -8.71
N ILE A 45 17.50 0.41 -9.91
CA ILE A 45 17.34 1.27 -11.08
C ILE A 45 15.87 1.35 -11.49
N VAL A 46 15.21 0.21 -11.67
CA VAL A 46 13.78 0.18 -12.05
C VAL A 46 12.93 0.89 -11.01
N GLY A 47 13.15 0.62 -9.71
CA GLY A 47 12.41 1.30 -8.64
C GLY A 47 12.68 2.80 -8.59
N CYS A 48 13.90 3.25 -8.93
CA CYS A 48 14.23 4.67 -9.05
C CYS A 48 13.53 5.31 -10.26
N SER A 49 13.59 4.68 -11.43
CA SER A 49 12.91 5.14 -12.64
C SER A 49 11.41 5.30 -12.42
N LEU A 50 10.77 4.34 -11.76
CA LEU A 50 9.34 4.39 -11.44
C LEU A 50 9.01 5.53 -10.47
N ARG A 51 9.84 5.82 -9.46
CA ARG A 51 9.60 6.92 -8.50
C ARG A 51 9.76 8.31 -9.11
N HIS A 52 10.35 8.42 -10.27
CA HIS A 52 10.52 9.68 -11.01
C HIS A 52 9.83 9.65 -12.38
N TYR A 53 9.04 8.62 -12.67
CA TYR A 53 8.58 8.32 -14.03
C TYR A 53 7.79 9.48 -14.65
N ILE A 54 6.88 10.11 -13.93
CA ILE A 54 6.04 11.20 -14.45
C ILE A 54 6.90 12.38 -14.91
N VAL A 55 7.87 12.79 -14.12
CA VAL A 55 8.75 13.90 -14.51
C VAL A 55 9.73 13.50 -15.61
N LEU A 56 10.26 12.27 -15.57
CA LEU A 56 11.16 11.76 -16.60
C LEU A 56 10.46 11.65 -17.97
N GLU A 57 9.27 11.04 -18.00
CA GLU A 57 8.48 10.95 -19.23
C GLU A 57 8.20 12.32 -19.83
N ARG A 58 7.86 13.31 -18.99
CA ARG A 58 7.65 14.69 -19.45
C ARG A 58 8.93 15.28 -20.03
N LEU A 59 10.05 15.23 -19.30
CA LEU A 59 11.34 15.76 -19.77
C LEU A 59 11.76 15.17 -21.11
N PHE A 60 11.56 13.85 -21.27
CA PHE A 60 11.95 13.18 -22.51
C PHE A 60 11.04 13.52 -23.66
N LYS A 61 9.73 13.62 -23.44
CA LYS A 61 8.77 14.04 -24.48
C LYS A 61 8.90 15.51 -24.87
N ASP A 62 9.26 16.38 -23.93
CA ASP A 62 9.50 17.79 -24.22
C ASP A 62 10.77 17.96 -25.09
N ALA A 63 11.83 17.18 -24.82
CA ALA A 63 13.08 17.21 -25.59
C ALA A 63 13.00 16.41 -26.90
N TYR A 64 12.27 15.31 -26.91
CA TYR A 64 12.18 14.36 -28.02
C TYR A 64 10.70 13.96 -28.26
N PRO A 65 9.91 14.80 -28.94
CA PRO A 65 8.47 14.57 -29.11
C PRO A 65 8.09 13.26 -29.80
N GLU A 66 8.96 12.75 -30.71
CA GLU A 66 8.76 11.50 -31.44
C GLU A 66 9.24 10.25 -30.68
N LEU A 67 9.77 10.41 -29.47
CA LEU A 67 10.32 9.30 -28.70
C LEU A 67 9.21 8.36 -28.24
N GLU A 68 9.26 7.11 -28.70
CA GLU A 68 8.30 6.07 -28.35
C GLU A 68 8.57 5.51 -26.94
N SER A 69 7.61 4.76 -26.42
CA SER A 69 7.66 4.18 -25.06
C SER A 69 8.92 3.37 -24.75
N GLU A 70 9.47 2.64 -25.73
CA GLU A 70 10.71 1.89 -25.53
C GLU A 70 11.94 2.80 -25.36
N GLY A 71 11.96 3.90 -26.08
CA GLY A 71 12.99 4.93 -25.94
C GLY A 71 12.88 5.64 -24.58
N ILE A 72 11.66 6.04 -24.18
CA ILE A 72 11.40 6.61 -22.85
C ILE A 72 11.91 5.69 -21.75
N ILE A 73 11.66 4.38 -21.85
CA ILE A 73 12.12 3.39 -20.89
C ILE A 73 13.65 3.29 -20.86
N ALA A 74 14.32 3.25 -22.02
CA ALA A 74 15.78 3.22 -22.10
C ALA A 74 16.40 4.48 -21.48
N PHE A 75 15.82 5.65 -21.76
CA PHE A 75 16.21 6.93 -21.18
C PHE A 75 16.03 6.94 -19.67
N ALA A 76 14.90 6.45 -19.15
CA ALA A 76 14.64 6.38 -17.72
C ALA A 76 15.67 5.50 -16.97
N ILE A 77 16.10 4.39 -17.57
CA ILE A 77 17.15 3.54 -17.01
C ILE A 77 18.50 4.27 -16.99
N ALA A 78 18.93 4.85 -18.12
CA ALA A 78 20.19 5.55 -18.22
C ALA A 78 20.27 6.78 -17.30
N PHE A 79 19.18 7.56 -17.26
CA PHE A 79 19.04 8.75 -16.42
C PHE A 79 19.06 8.40 -14.93
N SER A 80 18.31 7.35 -14.54
CA SER A 80 18.25 6.90 -13.14
C SER A 80 19.60 6.35 -12.68
N ASN A 81 20.35 5.66 -13.55
CA ASN A 81 21.72 5.25 -13.22
C ASN A 81 22.62 6.45 -13.03
N ALA A 82 22.64 7.40 -13.98
CA ALA A 82 23.52 8.56 -13.94
C ALA A 82 23.35 9.44 -12.70
N LEU A 83 22.10 9.73 -12.33
CA LEU A 83 21.81 10.69 -11.26
C LEU A 83 21.77 10.08 -9.87
N PHE A 84 21.24 8.87 -9.75
CA PHE A 84 20.86 8.33 -8.45
C PHE A 84 21.59 7.05 -8.06
N ILE A 85 21.68 6.06 -8.96
CA ILE A 85 22.15 4.71 -8.61
C ILE A 85 23.65 4.58 -8.77
N LYS A 86 24.22 5.00 -9.90
CA LYS A 86 25.66 5.04 -10.19
C LYS A 86 26.38 3.69 -10.00
N LYS A 87 25.75 2.60 -10.44
CA LYS A 87 26.25 1.23 -10.27
C LYS A 87 26.53 0.52 -11.58
N LEU A 88 26.02 1.02 -12.70
CA LEU A 88 26.31 0.52 -14.04
C LEU A 88 27.28 1.47 -14.75
N ASP A 89 27.99 0.91 -15.74
CA ASP A 89 28.74 1.71 -16.68
C ASP A 89 27.84 2.70 -17.38
N GLN A 90 28.16 3.99 -17.28
CA GLN A 90 27.28 5.05 -17.80
C GLN A 90 27.34 5.15 -19.32
N ASP A 91 28.50 4.82 -19.95
CA ASP A 91 28.62 4.84 -21.39
C ASP A 91 27.77 3.74 -22.03
N GLU A 92 27.72 2.55 -21.42
CA GLU A 92 26.79 1.49 -21.83
C GLU A 92 25.30 1.91 -21.68
N CYS A 93 24.97 2.61 -20.61
CA CYS A 93 23.60 3.15 -20.41
C CYS A 93 23.27 4.26 -21.41
N ASN A 94 24.24 5.15 -21.70
CA ASN A 94 24.09 6.20 -22.70
C ASN A 94 23.91 5.61 -24.11
N ALA A 95 24.68 4.59 -24.47
CA ALA A 95 24.54 3.89 -25.74
C ALA A 95 23.16 3.22 -25.89
N LEU A 96 22.62 2.65 -24.79
CA LEU A 96 21.28 2.06 -24.77
C LEU A 96 20.20 3.14 -25.06
N ALA A 97 20.34 4.32 -24.50
CA ALA A 97 19.43 5.43 -24.75
C ALA A 97 19.61 6.01 -26.16
N GLN A 98 20.87 6.26 -26.57
CA GLN A 98 21.21 6.83 -27.88
C GLN A 98 20.67 6.02 -29.07
N TYR A 99 20.52 4.70 -28.91
CA TYR A 99 19.96 3.81 -29.94
C TYR A 99 18.57 4.23 -30.43
N PHE A 100 17.81 4.97 -29.62
CA PHE A 100 16.44 5.43 -29.94
C PHE A 100 16.39 6.85 -30.51
N LEU A 101 17.55 7.52 -30.69
CA LEU A 101 17.64 8.87 -31.24
C LEU A 101 18.06 8.84 -32.70
N LYS A 102 17.57 9.84 -33.47
CA LYS A 102 18.02 10.11 -34.83
C LYS A 102 19.35 10.87 -34.80
N GLU A 103 20.12 10.80 -35.91
CA GLU A 103 21.44 11.45 -35.99
C GLU A 103 21.40 12.98 -35.83
N GLU A 104 20.31 13.61 -36.27
CA GLU A 104 20.11 15.05 -36.16
C GLU A 104 19.59 15.55 -34.81
N GLU A 105 19.21 14.63 -33.90
CA GLU A 105 18.72 14.97 -32.57
C GLU A 105 19.89 15.20 -31.60
N LEU A 106 19.62 15.98 -30.54
CA LEU A 106 20.56 16.19 -29.44
C LEU A 106 20.93 14.83 -28.84
N SER A 107 22.23 14.55 -28.66
CA SER A 107 22.65 13.27 -28.07
C SER A 107 22.13 13.10 -26.64
N PHE A 108 21.90 11.85 -26.21
CA PHE A 108 21.45 11.60 -24.85
C PHE A 108 22.45 12.09 -23.79
N ALA A 109 23.76 12.03 -24.10
CA ALA A 109 24.80 12.51 -23.19
C ALA A 109 24.73 14.04 -22.99
N ASP A 110 24.53 14.80 -24.08
CA ASP A 110 24.39 16.24 -24.03
C ASP A 110 23.07 16.66 -23.34
N PHE A 111 21.98 15.94 -23.58
CA PHE A 111 20.72 16.13 -22.86
C PHE A 111 20.87 15.88 -21.36
N LEU A 112 21.62 14.85 -20.96
CA LEU A 112 21.83 14.49 -19.56
C LEU A 112 22.75 15.47 -18.82
N ALA A 113 23.70 16.09 -19.49
CA ALA A 113 24.77 16.89 -18.88
C ALA A 113 24.30 17.98 -17.91
N PRO A 114 23.28 18.81 -18.20
CA PRO A 114 22.77 19.82 -17.27
C PRO A 114 22.27 19.22 -15.95
N TYR A 115 21.64 18.06 -16.00
CA TYR A 115 21.05 17.40 -14.81
C TYR A 115 22.10 16.74 -13.93
N LEU A 116 23.32 16.48 -14.45
CA LEU A 116 24.43 16.02 -13.62
C LEU A 116 24.98 17.13 -12.72
N VAL A 117 24.82 18.38 -13.15
CA VAL A 117 25.26 19.58 -12.41
C VAL A 117 24.17 20.03 -11.44
N ASP A 118 22.98 20.31 -11.96
CA ASP A 118 21.80 20.70 -11.18
C ASP A 118 20.75 19.59 -11.24
N LYS A 119 20.58 18.85 -10.16
CA LYS A 119 19.63 17.73 -10.05
C LYS A 119 18.16 18.16 -10.00
N LYS A 120 17.83 19.32 -10.57
CA LYS A 120 16.50 19.86 -10.62
C LYS A 120 15.75 19.24 -11.81
N LEU A 121 14.83 18.32 -11.52
CA LEU A 121 14.09 17.57 -12.55
C LEU A 121 12.84 18.27 -13.06
N VAL A 122 12.16 19.06 -12.21
CA VAL A 122 10.94 19.72 -12.65
C VAL A 122 11.30 20.84 -13.63
N PRO A 123 10.76 20.82 -14.86
CA PRO A 123 11.06 21.84 -15.87
C PRO A 123 10.74 23.26 -15.36
N GLU A 124 11.54 24.27 -15.79
CA GLU A 124 11.39 25.66 -15.32
C GLU A 124 10.09 26.33 -15.77
N GLU A 125 9.57 25.93 -16.95
CA GLU A 125 8.31 26.40 -17.50
C GLU A 125 7.08 25.91 -16.72
N VAL A 126 7.24 24.91 -15.82
CA VAL A 126 6.15 24.42 -14.98
C VAL A 126 5.95 25.34 -13.79
N GLU A 127 4.81 26.02 -13.75
CA GLU A 127 4.47 26.98 -12.70
C GLU A 127 4.54 26.35 -11.32
N ILE A 128 5.36 26.92 -10.44
CA ILE A 128 5.56 26.44 -9.06
C ILE A 128 4.24 26.46 -8.30
N GLY A 129 3.87 25.31 -7.73
CA GLY A 129 2.63 25.15 -6.95
C GLY A 129 1.42 24.73 -7.78
N SER A 130 1.52 24.70 -9.12
CA SER A 130 0.49 24.10 -9.97
C SER A 130 0.33 22.60 -9.71
N PHE A 131 -0.78 22.01 -10.14
CA PHE A 131 -0.98 20.55 -10.02
C PHE A 131 0.04 19.78 -10.86
N ASP A 132 0.47 20.32 -12.00
CA ASP A 132 1.51 19.72 -12.84
C ASP A 132 2.87 19.73 -12.13
N PHE A 133 3.23 20.86 -11.47
CA PHE A 133 4.42 20.94 -10.64
C PHE A 133 4.41 19.89 -9.53
N LEU A 134 3.29 19.77 -8.82
CA LEU A 134 3.14 18.78 -7.75
C LEU A 134 3.22 17.34 -8.27
N SER A 135 2.64 17.08 -9.45
CA SER A 135 2.68 15.79 -10.12
C SER A 135 4.11 15.40 -10.48
N CYS A 136 4.84 16.26 -11.15
CA CYS A 136 6.25 16.06 -11.49
C CYS A 136 7.12 15.86 -10.23
N ARG A 137 6.93 16.71 -9.22
CA ARG A 137 7.75 16.71 -8.00
C ARG A 137 7.55 15.48 -7.13
N TYR A 138 6.30 14.97 -7.05
CA TYR A 138 5.92 13.91 -6.11
C TYR A 138 5.49 12.62 -6.80
N ASN A 139 5.68 12.53 -8.11
CA ASN A 139 5.34 11.34 -8.90
C ASN A 139 3.92 10.81 -8.62
N THR A 140 2.96 11.72 -8.58
CA THR A 140 1.55 11.44 -8.30
C THR A 140 0.68 11.98 -9.43
N PRO A 141 -0.26 11.19 -10.00
CA PRO A 141 -1.12 11.65 -11.08
C PRO A 141 -1.93 12.91 -10.73
N VAL A 142 -2.06 13.83 -11.68
CA VAL A 142 -2.76 15.11 -11.50
C VAL A 142 -4.21 14.92 -11.04
N ASN A 143 -4.92 13.91 -11.55
CA ASN A 143 -6.29 13.60 -11.16
C ASN A 143 -6.40 13.20 -9.67
N VAL A 144 -5.43 12.46 -9.14
CA VAL A 144 -5.34 12.11 -7.71
C VAL A 144 -5.08 13.36 -6.87
N ILE A 145 -4.15 14.21 -7.29
CA ILE A 145 -3.85 15.47 -6.60
C ILE A 145 -5.10 16.38 -6.57
N LYS A 146 -5.78 16.54 -7.71
CA LYS A 146 -7.03 17.33 -7.81
C LYS A 146 -8.12 16.75 -6.90
N MET A 147 -8.26 15.42 -6.85
CA MET A 147 -9.21 14.75 -5.97
C MET A 147 -8.91 15.05 -4.50
N TRP A 148 -7.67 14.88 -4.05
CA TRP A 148 -7.28 15.18 -2.67
C TRP A 148 -7.41 16.67 -2.34
N ASN A 149 -7.05 17.56 -3.29
CA ASN A 149 -7.19 19.00 -3.08
C ASN A 149 -8.64 19.40 -2.89
N LYS A 150 -9.56 18.83 -3.68
CA LYS A 150 -11.02 19.04 -3.51
C LYS A 150 -11.53 18.52 -2.17
N GLN A 151 -11.02 17.39 -1.70
CA GLN A 151 -11.49 16.71 -0.49
C GLN A 151 -10.91 17.30 0.81
N PHE A 152 -9.63 17.69 0.79
CA PHE A 152 -8.87 18.03 2.01
C PHE A 152 -8.25 19.43 1.98
N GLY A 153 -8.29 20.13 0.86
CA GLY A 153 -7.65 21.41 0.66
C GLY A 153 -6.13 21.31 0.37
N GLN A 154 -5.57 22.42 -0.08
CA GLN A 154 -4.19 22.50 -0.58
C GLN A 154 -3.14 22.10 0.46
N MET A 155 -3.29 22.58 1.71
CA MET A 155 -2.31 22.34 2.77
C MET A 155 -2.21 20.86 3.13
N THR A 156 -3.35 20.18 3.30
CA THR A 156 -3.38 18.74 3.62
C THR A 156 -2.86 17.92 2.46
N THR A 157 -3.26 18.24 1.22
CA THR A 157 -2.76 17.57 0.01
C THR A 157 -1.23 17.67 -0.10
N SER A 158 -0.67 18.86 0.12
CA SER A 158 0.80 19.04 0.12
C SER A 158 1.50 18.19 1.19
N ARG A 159 0.91 18.04 2.38
CA ARG A 159 1.45 17.17 3.44
C ARG A 159 1.39 15.68 3.05
N ILE A 160 0.30 15.23 2.42
CA ILE A 160 0.15 13.85 1.91
C ILE A 160 1.23 13.59 0.86
N LEU A 161 1.35 14.42 -0.16
CA LEU A 161 2.34 14.28 -1.23
C LEU A 161 3.77 14.21 -0.68
N LYS A 162 4.12 15.14 0.22
CA LYS A 162 5.44 15.17 0.87
C LYS A 162 5.72 13.92 1.71
N ALA A 163 4.71 13.34 2.36
CA ALA A 163 4.86 12.11 3.12
C ALA A 163 5.01 10.89 2.21
N ASN A 164 4.22 10.80 1.15
CA ASN A 164 4.29 9.70 0.19
C ASN A 164 5.62 9.65 -0.58
N SER A 165 6.36 10.76 -0.65
CA SER A 165 7.72 10.77 -1.23
C SER A 165 8.81 10.23 -0.29
N LYS A 166 8.46 9.83 0.93
CA LYS A 166 9.37 9.29 1.95
C LYS A 166 8.98 7.85 2.31
N PRO A 167 9.94 7.04 2.80
CA PRO A 167 9.61 5.73 3.34
C PRO A 167 8.57 5.81 4.46
N ALA A 168 7.63 4.86 4.45
CA ALA A 168 6.65 4.73 5.52
C ALA A 168 7.31 4.37 6.86
N PRO A 169 6.78 4.85 7.99
CA PRO A 169 7.20 4.40 9.31
C PRO A 169 7.05 2.88 9.43
N LYS A 170 8.00 2.24 10.12
CA LYS A 170 7.94 0.81 10.40
C LYS A 170 7.30 0.63 11.77
N VAL A 171 6.04 0.27 11.79
CA VAL A 171 5.24 0.05 13.00
C VAL A 171 5.16 -1.45 13.28
N LEU A 172 5.36 -1.84 14.55
CA LEU A 172 5.30 -3.23 14.98
C LEU A 172 4.46 -3.37 16.25
N ARG A 173 3.94 -4.56 16.46
CA ARG A 173 3.28 -5.02 17.68
C ARG A 173 4.25 -5.93 18.45
N ILE A 174 4.51 -5.63 19.72
CA ILE A 174 5.27 -6.52 20.60
C ILE A 174 4.47 -7.81 20.81
N ASN A 175 5.15 -8.92 20.73
CA ASN A 175 4.58 -10.23 21.06
C ASN A 175 4.63 -10.45 22.57
N SER A 176 3.60 -10.06 23.28
CA SER A 176 3.49 -10.16 24.74
C SER A 176 3.56 -11.60 25.27
N THR A 177 3.31 -12.60 24.42
CA THR A 177 3.48 -14.03 24.81
C THR A 177 4.94 -14.45 24.90
N LYS A 178 5.88 -13.66 24.33
CA LYS A 178 7.31 -13.99 24.29
C LYS A 178 8.20 -13.06 25.11
N ILE A 179 7.80 -11.81 25.28
CA ILE A 179 8.60 -10.80 25.98
C ILE A 179 7.69 -9.72 26.57
N SER A 180 8.01 -9.26 27.79
CA SER A 180 7.33 -8.12 28.39
C SER A 180 7.73 -6.81 27.68
N ASP A 181 6.87 -5.79 27.73
CA ASP A 181 7.19 -4.47 27.18
C ASP A 181 8.47 -3.88 27.82
N GLU A 182 8.63 -4.03 29.15
CA GLU A 182 9.79 -3.56 29.88
C GLU A 182 11.09 -4.22 29.40
N ASP A 183 11.12 -5.55 29.31
CA ASP A 183 12.28 -6.29 28.82
C ASP A 183 12.58 -5.98 27.36
N PHE A 184 11.53 -5.75 26.54
CA PHE A 184 11.68 -5.39 25.14
C PHE A 184 12.43 -4.05 24.98
N PHE A 185 12.01 -3.01 25.69
CA PHE A 185 12.66 -1.70 25.59
C PHE A 185 14.05 -1.67 26.22
N ASN A 186 14.29 -2.47 27.26
CA ASN A 186 15.63 -2.61 27.87
C ASN A 186 16.63 -3.28 26.91
N GLN A 187 16.18 -4.25 26.08
CA GLN A 187 17.04 -5.01 25.20
C GLN A 187 17.19 -4.41 23.80
N TYR A 188 16.19 -3.65 23.33
CA TYR A 188 16.09 -3.16 21.94
C TYR A 188 15.89 -1.63 21.89
N PRO A 189 16.92 -0.82 22.16
CA PRO A 189 16.80 0.64 22.25
C PRO A 189 16.51 1.32 20.89
N GLU A 190 16.66 0.60 19.77
CA GLU A 190 16.31 1.09 18.45
C GLU A 190 14.79 1.16 18.19
N PHE A 191 13.96 0.73 19.15
CA PHE A 191 12.51 0.83 19.08
C PHE A 191 11.99 1.93 20.01
N GLU A 192 11.16 2.81 19.45
CA GLU A 192 10.52 3.91 20.17
C GLU A 192 9.13 3.49 20.66
N LYS A 193 8.84 3.77 21.93
CA LYS A 193 7.51 3.58 22.53
C LYS A 193 6.50 4.52 21.89
N THR A 194 5.26 4.05 21.72
CA THR A 194 4.15 4.83 21.21
C THR A 194 3.09 5.11 22.27
N ASP A 195 2.04 5.82 21.89
CA ASP A 195 0.84 6.05 22.69
C ASP A 195 -0.16 4.87 22.62
N LEU A 196 0.11 3.87 21.76
CA LEU A 196 -0.67 2.64 21.70
C LEU A 196 0.08 1.52 22.43
N ASP A 197 -0.59 0.86 23.38
CA ASP A 197 0.02 -0.22 24.18
C ASP A 197 0.56 -1.36 23.33
N GLY A 198 1.82 -1.74 23.61
CA GLY A 198 2.53 -2.79 22.89
C GLY A 198 2.86 -2.44 21.43
N VAL A 199 2.63 -1.20 20.99
CA VAL A 199 2.98 -0.74 19.64
C VAL A 199 4.25 0.09 19.68
N VAL A 200 5.18 -0.24 18.77
CA VAL A 200 6.50 0.40 18.70
C VAL A 200 6.85 0.85 17.29
N LEU A 201 7.71 1.87 17.21
CA LEU A 201 8.28 2.36 15.96
C LEU A 201 9.75 1.95 15.86
N TYR A 202 10.12 1.26 14.80
CA TYR A 202 11.52 0.94 14.52
C TYR A 202 12.25 2.16 13.96
N LYS A 203 13.32 2.59 14.64
CA LYS A 203 14.19 3.73 14.28
C LYS A 203 15.57 3.30 13.85
N GLY A 204 15.89 2.01 13.98
CA GLY A 204 17.21 1.49 13.61
C GLY A 204 17.52 1.61 12.13
N GLU A 205 18.80 1.59 11.82
CA GLU A 205 19.31 1.52 10.45
C GLU A 205 19.20 0.10 9.89
N GLY A 206 18.95 -0.02 8.58
CA GLY A 206 18.91 -1.30 7.91
C GLY A 206 17.52 -1.93 7.76
N ARG A 207 17.53 -3.20 7.35
CA ARG A 207 16.29 -3.95 7.04
C ARG A 207 15.77 -4.64 8.29
N LEU A 208 14.59 -4.28 8.72
CA LEU A 208 13.90 -4.88 9.86
C LEU A 208 13.87 -6.42 9.84
N LYS A 209 13.67 -7.04 8.68
CA LYS A 209 13.65 -8.50 8.53
C LYS A 209 14.96 -9.22 8.90
N ASN A 210 16.05 -8.49 9.03
CA ASN A 210 17.35 -8.99 9.44
C ASN A 210 17.63 -8.71 10.93
N SER A 211 16.66 -8.14 11.66
CA SER A 211 16.79 -7.90 13.09
C SER A 211 16.52 -9.17 13.90
N VAL A 212 17.19 -9.31 15.04
CA VAL A 212 16.96 -10.41 16.00
C VAL A 212 15.51 -10.42 16.50
N VAL A 213 14.90 -9.23 16.64
CA VAL A 213 13.49 -9.07 17.03
C VAL A 213 12.56 -9.78 16.06
N PHE A 214 12.81 -9.61 14.75
CA PHE A 214 12.00 -10.24 13.71
C PHE A 214 12.26 -11.73 13.58
N GLU A 215 13.53 -12.16 13.64
CA GLU A 215 13.93 -13.57 13.55
C GLU A 215 13.34 -14.41 14.70
N LYS A 216 13.33 -13.87 15.93
CA LYS A 216 12.77 -14.52 17.10
C LYS A 216 11.25 -14.36 17.22
N GLY A 217 10.62 -13.56 16.36
CA GLY A 217 9.20 -13.25 16.42
C GLY A 217 8.80 -12.55 17.72
N LEU A 218 9.65 -11.63 18.21
CA LEU A 218 9.39 -10.84 19.41
C LEU A 218 8.49 -9.64 19.13
N ALA A 219 8.37 -9.25 17.84
CA ALA A 219 7.39 -8.29 17.38
C ALA A 219 7.00 -8.58 15.93
N TYR A 220 5.77 -8.19 15.56
CA TYR A 220 5.18 -8.37 14.25
C TYR A 220 4.95 -7.01 13.56
N PRO A 221 5.00 -6.92 12.22
CA PRO A 221 4.49 -5.75 11.51
C PRO A 221 3.02 -5.50 11.90
N LEU A 222 2.67 -4.24 12.10
CA LEU A 222 1.32 -3.85 12.47
C LEU A 222 0.83 -2.69 11.61
N THR A 223 -0.38 -2.80 11.12
CA THR A 223 -1.21 -1.66 10.70
C THR A 223 -1.96 -1.14 11.93
N PRO A 224 -1.62 0.03 12.50
CA PRO A 224 -2.17 0.48 13.78
C PRO A 224 -3.69 0.59 13.81
N ALA A 225 -4.31 0.79 12.63
CA ALA A 225 -5.76 0.81 12.50
C ALA A 225 -6.43 -0.49 12.97
N TYR A 226 -5.79 -1.67 12.78
CA TYR A 226 -6.35 -2.94 13.27
C TYR A 226 -6.46 -2.96 14.79
N LYS A 227 -5.38 -2.53 15.47
CA LYS A 227 -5.41 -2.52 16.93
C LYS A 227 -6.53 -1.62 17.46
N GLU A 228 -6.58 -0.36 17.03
CA GLU A 228 -7.60 0.57 17.51
C GLU A 228 -9.03 0.12 17.14
N LEU A 229 -9.21 -0.39 15.92
CA LEU A 229 -10.50 -0.89 15.46
C LEU A 229 -11.01 -2.07 16.32
N LEU A 230 -10.11 -3.03 16.62
CA LEU A 230 -10.47 -4.17 17.45
C LEU A 230 -10.62 -3.82 18.93
N ASP A 231 -9.91 -2.79 19.43
CA ASP A 231 -10.08 -2.28 20.79
C ASP A 231 -11.47 -1.63 20.97
N ASP A 232 -11.91 -0.87 19.97
CA ASP A 232 -13.19 -0.14 20.02
C ASP A 232 -14.39 -1.02 19.61
N GLY A 233 -14.15 -2.12 18.91
CA GLY A 233 -15.18 -2.97 18.30
C GLY A 233 -15.74 -4.07 19.20
N ASP A 234 -15.40 -4.09 20.50
CA ASP A 234 -15.87 -5.07 21.47
C ASP A 234 -15.83 -6.53 20.97
N VAL A 235 -14.66 -6.94 20.46
CA VAL A 235 -14.48 -8.26 19.84
C VAL A 235 -14.47 -9.34 20.91
N ASP A 236 -15.56 -10.10 21.00
CA ASP A 236 -15.70 -11.28 21.85
C ASP A 236 -15.83 -12.56 21.01
N LEU A 237 -14.77 -13.38 21.01
CA LEU A 237 -14.76 -14.63 20.25
C LEU A 237 -15.79 -15.66 20.75
N LEU A 238 -16.26 -15.57 22.01
CA LEU A 238 -17.30 -16.45 22.54
C LEU A 238 -18.67 -16.17 21.90
N ARG A 239 -18.91 -14.93 21.54
CA ARG A 239 -20.15 -14.48 20.87
C ARG A 239 -20.06 -14.56 19.34
N GLY A 240 -18.86 -14.87 18.79
CA GLY A 240 -18.59 -15.03 17.38
C GLY A 240 -18.05 -13.77 16.70
N PHE A 241 -17.06 -13.99 15.85
CA PHE A 241 -16.42 -12.94 15.06
C PHE A 241 -16.37 -13.36 13.60
N ALA A 242 -16.90 -12.53 12.71
CA ALA A 242 -16.81 -12.73 11.27
C ALA A 242 -15.91 -11.67 10.63
N ILE A 243 -15.19 -12.07 9.59
CA ILE A 243 -14.28 -11.22 8.84
C ILE A 243 -14.54 -11.45 7.35
N TYR A 244 -14.83 -10.37 6.62
CA TYR A 244 -14.74 -10.35 5.16
C TYR A 244 -13.51 -9.58 4.72
N SER A 245 -12.66 -10.16 3.89
CA SER A 245 -11.49 -9.48 3.35
C SER A 245 -11.23 -9.86 1.90
N GLU A 246 -11.16 -8.83 1.03
CA GLU A 246 -10.91 -9.00 -0.40
C GLU A 246 -9.45 -9.35 -0.72
N TYR A 247 -8.52 -9.02 0.17
CA TYR A 247 -7.09 -9.24 -0.04
C TYR A 247 -6.37 -9.71 1.22
N GLN A 248 -5.15 -10.22 1.04
CA GLN A 248 -4.27 -10.57 2.15
C GLN A 248 -3.95 -9.36 3.02
N ASN A 249 -3.97 -9.53 4.33
CA ASN A 249 -3.72 -8.51 5.35
C ASN A 249 -2.95 -9.08 6.54
N ASP A 250 -2.51 -8.20 7.46
CA ASP A 250 -1.72 -8.54 8.65
C ASP A 250 -2.62 -8.77 9.89
N LEU A 251 -3.94 -8.87 9.72
CA LEU A 251 -4.89 -9.02 10.83
C LEU A 251 -4.61 -10.28 11.66
N THR A 252 -4.14 -11.36 11.02
CA THR A 252 -3.78 -12.60 11.72
C THR A 252 -2.74 -12.36 12.81
N ASP A 253 -1.73 -11.51 12.56
CA ASP A 253 -0.69 -11.20 13.54
C ASP A 253 -1.25 -10.41 14.73
N GLU A 254 -2.20 -9.49 14.50
CA GLU A 254 -2.88 -8.77 15.59
C GLU A 254 -3.81 -9.67 16.40
N LEU A 255 -4.52 -10.62 15.76
CA LEU A 255 -5.35 -11.59 16.47
C LEU A 255 -4.48 -12.50 17.36
N LEU A 256 -3.31 -12.94 16.87
CA LEU A 256 -2.34 -13.73 17.65
C LEU A 256 -1.76 -12.97 18.85
N ALA A 257 -1.57 -11.65 18.70
CA ALA A 257 -1.08 -10.80 19.79
C ALA A 257 -2.16 -10.48 20.83
N ARG A 258 -3.43 -10.65 20.48
CA ARG A 258 -4.59 -10.27 21.31
C ARG A 258 -5.21 -11.45 22.07
N PHE A 259 -5.30 -12.61 21.44
CA PHE A 259 -6.04 -13.75 21.95
C PHE A 259 -5.14 -14.97 22.16
N ASP A 260 -5.15 -15.53 23.35
CA ASP A 260 -4.41 -16.78 23.67
C ASP A 260 -4.98 -17.99 22.93
N ASN A 261 -6.28 -17.96 22.62
CA ASN A 261 -6.98 -19.01 21.89
C ASN A 261 -7.85 -18.39 20.80
N ILE A 262 -7.46 -18.58 19.55
CA ILE A 262 -8.20 -18.12 18.38
C ILE A 262 -9.14 -19.22 17.93
N ASN A 263 -10.42 -19.04 18.20
CA ASN A 263 -11.49 -19.95 17.78
C ASN A 263 -12.78 -19.15 17.47
N ASN A 264 -13.79 -19.83 16.95
CA ASN A 264 -15.11 -19.26 16.62
C ASN A 264 -15.02 -18.02 15.71
N ILE A 265 -14.13 -18.09 14.71
CA ILE A 265 -13.97 -17.04 13.68
C ILE A 265 -14.42 -17.59 12.33
N GLU A 266 -15.31 -16.85 11.67
CA GLU A 266 -15.72 -17.07 10.28
C GLU A 266 -14.96 -16.10 9.37
N TYR A 267 -14.01 -16.59 8.58
CA TYR A 267 -13.22 -15.76 7.67
C TYR A 267 -13.65 -15.97 6.23
N ILE A 268 -14.16 -14.93 5.60
CA ILE A 268 -14.62 -14.92 4.21
C ILE A 268 -13.59 -14.16 3.36
N ALA A 269 -12.90 -14.89 2.51
CA ALA A 269 -11.94 -14.35 1.57
C ALA A 269 -12.63 -14.00 0.25
N GLY A 270 -12.60 -12.73 -0.15
CA GLY A 270 -13.25 -12.24 -1.37
C GLY A 270 -12.55 -12.67 -2.67
N SER A 271 -11.33 -13.21 -2.56
CA SER A 271 -10.56 -13.71 -3.70
C SER A 271 -9.82 -15.00 -3.36
N TYR A 272 -9.55 -15.83 -4.39
CA TYR A 272 -8.76 -17.06 -4.25
C TYR A 272 -7.36 -16.78 -3.67
N SER A 273 -6.74 -15.67 -4.04
CA SER A 273 -5.44 -15.28 -3.48
C SER A 273 -5.52 -15.00 -1.98
N ALA A 274 -6.54 -14.29 -1.53
CA ALA A 274 -6.81 -14.04 -0.11
C ALA A 274 -7.10 -15.35 0.64
N PHE A 275 -7.90 -16.23 0.05
CA PHE A 275 -8.23 -17.56 0.61
C PHE A 275 -6.98 -18.41 0.87
N ILE A 276 -6.13 -18.59 -0.13
CA ILE A 276 -4.90 -19.39 0.00
C ILE A 276 -3.92 -18.75 0.98
N SER A 277 -3.75 -17.42 0.93
CA SER A 277 -2.80 -16.75 1.83
C SER A 277 -3.25 -16.79 3.29
N THR A 278 -4.55 -16.63 3.56
CA THR A 278 -5.12 -16.76 4.91
C THR A 278 -4.94 -18.18 5.45
N LYS A 279 -5.29 -19.21 4.67
CA LYS A 279 -5.08 -20.62 5.09
C LYS A 279 -3.62 -20.91 5.40
N ASN A 280 -2.70 -20.42 4.59
CA ASN A 280 -1.26 -20.59 4.83
C ASN A 280 -0.79 -19.85 6.09
N ALA A 281 -1.30 -18.64 6.37
CA ALA A 281 -0.97 -17.88 7.57
C ALA A 281 -1.47 -18.60 8.83
N LEU A 282 -2.72 -19.08 8.83
CA LEU A 282 -3.30 -19.83 9.92
C LEU A 282 -2.56 -21.16 10.18
N ALA A 283 -2.23 -21.91 9.13
CA ALA A 283 -1.47 -23.15 9.24
C ALA A 283 -0.06 -22.92 9.80
N LYS A 284 0.64 -21.86 9.36
CA LYS A 284 1.95 -21.46 9.87
C LYS A 284 1.90 -21.10 11.36
N ALA A 285 0.80 -20.51 11.79
CA ALA A 285 0.57 -20.13 13.19
C ALA A 285 -0.05 -21.24 14.06
N ASN A 286 -0.31 -22.44 13.51
CA ASN A 286 -1.01 -23.56 14.15
C ASN A 286 -2.41 -23.20 14.67
N ILE A 287 -3.14 -22.35 13.98
CA ILE A 287 -4.49 -21.94 14.34
C ILE A 287 -5.50 -22.84 13.62
N ASN A 288 -6.37 -23.52 14.37
CA ASN A 288 -7.36 -24.45 13.83
C ASN A 288 -8.82 -24.02 14.08
N GLY A 289 -9.06 -22.97 14.84
CA GLY A 289 -10.40 -22.51 15.24
C GLY A 289 -11.01 -21.48 14.31
N VAL A 290 -10.52 -21.34 13.06
CA VAL A 290 -10.98 -20.38 12.05
C VAL A 290 -11.52 -21.15 10.85
N ASN A 291 -12.80 -20.94 10.52
CA ASN A 291 -13.38 -21.44 9.28
C ASN A 291 -13.06 -20.44 8.16
N VAL A 292 -12.52 -20.93 7.04
CA VAL A 292 -12.14 -20.07 5.92
C VAL A 292 -12.95 -20.43 4.68
N TYR A 293 -13.69 -19.47 4.14
CA TYR A 293 -14.52 -19.58 2.95
C TYR A 293 -13.93 -18.72 1.82
N GLU A 294 -14.18 -19.09 0.59
CA GLU A 294 -13.96 -18.25 -0.58
C GLU A 294 -15.33 -17.80 -1.13
N ALA A 295 -15.64 -16.51 -1.03
CA ALA A 295 -16.91 -15.97 -1.51
C ALA A 295 -16.79 -14.48 -1.85
N GLY A 296 -17.36 -14.10 -3.01
CA GLY A 296 -17.48 -12.69 -3.38
C GLY A 296 -18.51 -11.95 -2.54
N VAL A 297 -18.53 -10.62 -2.69
CA VAL A 297 -19.36 -9.67 -1.92
C VAL A 297 -20.82 -10.12 -1.81
N SER A 298 -21.45 -10.49 -2.91
CA SER A 298 -22.88 -10.88 -2.94
C SER A 298 -23.21 -12.24 -2.27
N SER A 299 -22.19 -12.92 -1.76
CA SER A 299 -22.34 -14.25 -1.14
C SER A 299 -21.86 -14.30 0.31
N ILE A 300 -21.55 -13.15 0.90
CA ILE A 300 -21.07 -13.05 2.31
C ILE A 300 -22.10 -13.70 3.25
N ILE A 301 -23.36 -13.36 3.10
CA ILE A 301 -24.47 -13.87 3.94
C ILE A 301 -24.61 -15.40 3.90
N THR A 302 -24.24 -16.03 2.80
CA THR A 302 -24.36 -17.50 2.65
C THR A 302 -23.27 -18.29 3.36
N CYS A 303 -22.18 -17.63 3.75
CA CYS A 303 -21.04 -18.24 4.46
C CYS A 303 -21.28 -18.34 5.97
N ILE A 304 -22.23 -17.59 6.51
CA ILE A 304 -22.47 -17.47 7.95
C ILE A 304 -23.85 -18.06 8.28
N SER A 305 -23.86 -19.09 9.11
CA SER A 305 -25.09 -19.81 9.43
C SER A 305 -25.96 -19.15 10.49
N LYS A 306 -25.41 -18.24 11.30
CA LYS A 306 -26.08 -17.48 12.36
C LYS A 306 -25.40 -16.13 12.56
N PRO A 307 -26.15 -15.11 13.01
CA PRO A 307 -25.57 -13.81 13.34
C PRO A 307 -24.39 -13.93 14.32
N VAL A 308 -23.45 -12.99 14.21
CA VAL A 308 -22.26 -12.88 15.07
C VAL A 308 -22.28 -11.56 15.83
N HIS A 309 -21.59 -11.51 16.96
CA HIS A 309 -21.50 -10.28 17.74
C HIS A 309 -20.72 -9.19 17.00
N THR A 310 -19.62 -9.56 16.38
CA THR A 310 -18.77 -8.59 15.66
C THR A 310 -18.51 -9.04 14.24
N PHE A 311 -18.71 -8.15 13.27
CA PHE A 311 -18.39 -8.38 11.88
C PHE A 311 -17.41 -7.32 11.37
N LEU A 312 -16.22 -7.71 10.91
CA LEU A 312 -15.22 -6.85 10.29
C LEU A 312 -15.28 -6.96 8.76
N VAL A 313 -15.48 -5.83 8.10
CA VAL A 313 -15.54 -5.72 6.63
C VAL A 313 -14.31 -4.98 6.12
N MET A 314 -13.49 -5.66 5.33
CA MET A 314 -12.30 -5.12 4.64
C MET A 314 -12.43 -5.34 3.12
N PRO A 315 -13.28 -4.58 2.44
CA PRO A 315 -13.53 -4.75 1.02
C PRO A 315 -12.38 -4.21 0.17
N ASP A 316 -12.40 -4.47 -1.13
CA ASP A 316 -11.45 -3.82 -2.05
C ASP A 316 -11.65 -2.31 -2.06
N SER A 317 -10.59 -1.57 -2.30
CA SER A 317 -10.56 -0.12 -2.26
C SER A 317 -9.61 0.44 -3.31
N SER A 318 -9.62 1.76 -3.49
CA SER A 318 -8.64 2.44 -4.34
C SER A 318 -7.20 2.26 -3.87
N ARG A 319 -6.96 1.73 -2.67
CA ARG A 319 -5.64 1.41 -2.11
C ARG A 319 -4.60 2.53 -2.28
N LEU A 320 -5.02 3.78 -2.14
CA LEU A 320 -4.14 4.95 -2.30
C LEU A 320 -2.99 5.00 -1.28
N ASN A 321 -3.03 4.17 -0.22
CA ASN A 321 -1.90 3.89 0.66
C ASN A 321 -0.68 3.32 -0.10
N LEU A 322 -0.91 2.61 -1.20
CA LEU A 322 0.14 1.98 -2.00
C LEU A 322 1.01 2.97 -2.79
N LEU A 323 0.56 4.21 -3.00
CA LEU A 323 1.39 5.25 -3.62
C LEU A 323 2.69 5.53 -2.85
N GLN A 324 2.70 5.32 -1.54
CA GLN A 324 3.90 5.46 -0.71
C GLN A 324 4.85 4.25 -0.82
N VAL A 325 4.32 3.05 -0.98
CA VAL A 325 5.08 1.80 -0.83
C VAL A 325 5.41 1.11 -2.15
N LEU A 326 4.54 1.23 -3.16
CA LEU A 326 4.73 0.62 -4.48
C LEU A 326 5.02 1.69 -5.54
N PRO A 327 6.23 1.70 -6.11
CA PRO A 327 6.63 2.75 -7.04
C PRO A 327 5.87 2.73 -8.37
N ASP A 328 5.23 1.62 -8.72
CA ASP A 328 4.43 1.42 -9.94
C ASP A 328 2.93 1.65 -9.74
N TYR A 329 2.46 1.93 -8.52
CA TYR A 329 1.02 1.97 -8.24
C TYR A 329 0.29 3.08 -9.00
N PHE A 330 0.94 4.22 -9.24
CA PHE A 330 0.37 5.34 -10.00
C PHE A 330 0.00 4.98 -11.45
N LEU A 331 0.66 3.98 -12.04
CA LEU A 331 0.35 3.46 -13.39
C LEU A 331 -0.90 2.58 -13.41
N ARG A 332 -1.26 1.99 -12.27
CA ARG A 332 -2.38 1.04 -12.14
C ARG A 332 -3.63 1.66 -11.54
N PHE A 333 -3.52 2.84 -10.93
CA PHE A 333 -4.66 3.52 -10.35
C PHE A 333 -5.56 4.11 -11.44
N ASP A 334 -6.81 3.66 -11.47
CA ASP A 334 -7.83 4.13 -12.39
C ASP A 334 -8.98 4.79 -11.62
N ILE A 335 -9.09 6.10 -11.74
CA ILE A 335 -10.14 6.88 -11.06
C ILE A 335 -11.55 6.55 -11.59
N GLN A 336 -11.66 6.01 -12.82
CA GLN A 336 -12.95 5.65 -13.40
C GLN A 336 -13.58 4.43 -12.72
N LYS A 337 -12.74 3.55 -12.12
CA LYS A 337 -13.19 2.38 -11.35
C LYS A 337 -13.62 2.71 -9.92
N LEU A 338 -13.47 3.97 -9.48
CA LEU A 338 -13.75 4.34 -8.11
C LEU A 338 -15.22 4.16 -7.73
N ASP A 339 -16.14 4.49 -8.64
CA ASP A 339 -17.58 4.35 -8.36
C ASP A 339 -18.02 2.87 -8.28
N GLU A 340 -17.39 1.96 -9.05
CA GLU A 340 -17.60 0.51 -8.94
C GLU A 340 -17.07 -0.03 -7.60
N LEU A 341 -15.89 0.41 -7.18
CA LEU A 341 -15.34 0.04 -5.87
C LEU A 341 -16.26 0.48 -4.73
N ILE A 342 -16.79 1.70 -4.78
CA ILE A 342 -17.72 2.23 -3.77
C ILE A 342 -19.01 1.40 -3.73
N ALA A 343 -19.56 1.02 -4.89
CA ALA A 343 -20.76 0.17 -4.94
C ALA A 343 -20.51 -1.21 -4.31
N ASN A 344 -19.36 -1.82 -4.56
CA ASN A 344 -18.95 -3.09 -3.95
C ASN A 344 -18.73 -2.95 -2.44
N GLN A 345 -18.16 -1.84 -1.97
CA GLN A 345 -17.99 -1.53 -0.55
C GLN A 345 -19.34 -1.38 0.15
N ALA A 346 -20.27 -0.65 -0.46
CA ALA A 346 -21.64 -0.49 0.07
C ALA A 346 -22.38 -1.84 0.16
N GLN A 347 -22.26 -2.68 -0.86
CA GLN A 347 -22.82 -4.02 -0.86
C GLN A 347 -22.22 -4.89 0.25
N ALA A 348 -20.88 -4.84 0.45
CA ALA A 348 -20.22 -5.59 1.51
C ALA A 348 -20.72 -5.18 2.91
N LEU A 349 -20.87 -3.88 3.17
CA LEU A 349 -21.44 -3.38 4.42
C LEU A 349 -22.89 -3.86 4.62
N LYS A 350 -23.71 -3.80 3.57
CA LYS A 350 -25.10 -4.24 3.61
C LYS A 350 -25.23 -5.75 3.90
N GLU A 351 -24.45 -6.59 3.21
CA GLU A 351 -24.44 -8.04 3.42
C GLU A 351 -23.97 -8.39 4.86
N ALA A 352 -22.91 -7.74 5.32
CA ALA A 352 -22.37 -7.96 6.65
C ALA A 352 -23.32 -7.48 7.76
N SER A 353 -23.96 -6.32 7.59
CA SER A 353 -24.88 -5.75 8.59
C SER A 353 -26.05 -6.68 8.92
N ALA A 354 -26.54 -7.45 7.94
CA ALA A 354 -27.59 -8.43 8.13
C ALA A 354 -27.17 -9.62 9.00
N GLN A 355 -25.85 -9.84 9.19
CA GLN A 355 -25.28 -10.92 9.99
C GLN A 355 -24.75 -10.46 11.35
N VAL A 356 -24.96 -9.18 11.72
CA VAL A 356 -24.65 -8.66 13.06
C VAL A 356 -25.86 -8.86 13.97
N GLU A 357 -25.67 -9.47 15.15
CA GLU A 357 -26.72 -9.61 16.16
C GLU A 357 -27.11 -8.25 16.76
N ASP A 358 -28.26 -8.15 17.39
CA ASP A 358 -28.68 -6.95 18.11
C ASP A 358 -27.70 -6.66 19.26
N GLY A 359 -27.35 -5.40 19.46
CA GLY A 359 -26.30 -4.96 20.39
C GLY A 359 -24.87 -5.23 19.91
N GLY A 360 -24.71 -5.85 18.75
CA GLY A 360 -23.39 -6.21 18.16
C GLY A 360 -22.74 -5.06 17.38
N TYR A 361 -21.60 -5.35 16.77
CA TYR A 361 -20.75 -4.36 16.11
C TYR A 361 -20.45 -4.71 14.66
N LEU A 362 -20.57 -3.71 13.78
CA LEU A 362 -20.10 -3.74 12.40
C LEU A 362 -18.86 -2.86 12.28
N LEU A 363 -17.74 -3.46 11.93
CA LEU A 363 -16.45 -2.80 11.78
C LEU A 363 -16.13 -2.66 10.30
N TYR A 364 -15.65 -1.49 9.88
CA TYR A 364 -15.25 -1.21 8.51
C TYR A 364 -13.83 -0.71 8.46
N LEU A 365 -13.00 -1.24 7.55
CA LEU A 365 -11.62 -0.79 7.35
C LEU A 365 -11.24 -0.83 5.88
N VAL A 366 -10.65 0.28 5.38
CA VAL A 366 -10.13 0.40 4.01
C VAL A 366 -8.79 1.11 3.95
N ASP A 367 -7.98 0.72 2.96
CA ASP A 367 -6.62 1.20 2.73
C ASP A 367 -6.60 2.44 1.83
N THR A 368 -7.31 3.50 2.20
CA THR A 368 -7.43 4.69 1.37
C THR A 368 -7.65 5.97 2.17
N ILE A 369 -7.46 7.11 1.52
CA ILE A 369 -7.83 8.44 2.03
C ILE A 369 -8.88 9.12 1.14
N SER A 370 -9.56 8.38 0.27
CA SER A 370 -10.67 8.90 -0.53
C SER A 370 -11.91 9.08 0.35
N LYS A 371 -12.42 10.30 0.50
CA LYS A 371 -13.63 10.56 1.31
C LYS A 371 -14.88 9.81 0.82
N LYS A 372 -14.94 9.51 -0.48
CA LYS A 372 -16.06 8.75 -1.04
C LYS A 372 -16.09 7.29 -0.54
N GLU A 373 -14.92 6.70 -0.28
CA GLU A 373 -14.75 5.32 0.20
C GLU A 373 -14.69 5.23 1.73
N THR A 374 -14.64 6.34 2.43
CA THR A 374 -14.46 6.44 3.88
C THR A 374 -15.68 7.05 4.54
N MET A 375 -15.56 8.18 5.22
CA MET A 375 -16.65 8.85 5.92
C MET A 375 -17.89 9.09 5.02
N GLY A 376 -17.71 9.35 3.72
CA GLY A 376 -18.84 9.52 2.79
C GLY A 376 -19.68 8.26 2.68
N LEU A 377 -19.05 7.10 2.50
CA LEU A 377 -19.73 5.81 2.44
C LEU A 377 -20.46 5.47 3.74
N ILE A 378 -19.79 5.65 4.88
CA ILE A 378 -20.38 5.37 6.20
C ILE A 378 -21.59 6.25 6.46
N ASN A 379 -21.53 7.53 6.08
CA ASN A 379 -22.69 8.43 6.23
C ASN A 379 -23.88 8.00 5.37
N GLU A 380 -23.65 7.53 4.14
CA GLU A 380 -24.75 6.99 3.31
C GLU A 380 -25.30 5.68 3.88
N PHE A 381 -24.44 4.78 4.35
CA PHE A 381 -24.87 3.54 5.02
C PHE A 381 -25.76 3.83 6.23
N LEU A 382 -25.41 4.76 7.10
CA LEU A 382 -26.17 5.11 8.29
C LEU A 382 -27.53 5.78 7.99
N LYS A 383 -27.71 6.40 6.83
CA LYS A 383 -29.02 6.91 6.40
C LYS A 383 -30.00 5.78 6.05
N GLU A 384 -29.49 4.70 5.46
CA GLU A 384 -30.28 3.54 5.03
C GLU A 384 -30.46 2.52 6.16
N HIS A 385 -29.55 2.47 7.14
CA HIS A 385 -29.46 1.51 8.25
C HIS A 385 -29.52 2.24 9.58
N GLN A 386 -30.72 2.76 9.92
CA GLN A 386 -30.96 3.56 11.14
C GLN A 386 -30.85 2.74 12.43
N GLU A 387 -30.82 1.42 12.33
CA GLU A 387 -30.55 0.50 13.44
C GLU A 387 -29.07 0.54 13.88
N PHE A 388 -28.18 1.14 13.08
CA PHE A 388 -26.77 1.33 13.43
C PHE A 388 -26.47 2.76 13.86
N THR A 389 -25.55 2.91 14.81
CA THR A 389 -24.99 4.20 15.25
C THR A 389 -23.46 4.19 15.10
N LEU A 390 -22.88 5.33 14.70
CA LEU A 390 -21.43 5.49 14.64
C LEU A 390 -20.88 5.67 16.06
N VAL A 391 -20.07 4.73 16.52
CA VAL A 391 -19.37 4.81 17.82
C VAL A 391 -18.09 5.63 17.67
N ARG A 392 -17.29 5.31 16.66
CA ARG A 392 -16.05 6.00 16.36
C ARG A 392 -15.64 5.79 14.91
N ASP A 393 -14.99 6.80 14.34
CA ASP A 393 -14.22 6.64 13.10
C ASP A 393 -12.87 7.33 13.20
N LYS A 394 -11.94 6.93 12.35
CA LYS A 394 -10.61 7.56 12.27
C LYS A 394 -10.00 7.43 10.90
N GLN A 395 -9.52 8.58 10.38
CA GLN A 395 -8.70 8.63 9.17
C GLN A 395 -7.22 8.71 9.55
N TYR A 396 -6.42 7.74 9.12
CA TYR A 396 -4.97 7.80 9.17
C TYR A 396 -4.44 8.53 7.93
N PHE A 397 -3.47 9.39 8.15
CA PHE A 397 -2.77 10.11 7.09
C PHE A 397 -1.27 9.80 7.09
N PRO A 398 -0.62 9.70 5.91
CA PRO A 398 0.78 9.29 5.80
C PRO A 398 1.77 10.26 6.47
N TYR A 399 1.37 11.51 6.73
CA TYR A 399 2.19 12.51 7.43
C TYR A 399 2.05 12.49 8.95
N LYS A 400 1.21 11.63 9.50
CA LYS A 400 1.05 11.45 10.96
C LYS A 400 2.04 10.42 11.50
N LYS A 401 2.13 10.31 12.84
CA LYS A 401 3.11 9.51 13.59
C LYS A 401 3.28 8.08 13.06
N TYR A 402 2.20 7.40 12.79
CA TYR A 402 2.18 6.01 12.34
C TYR A 402 2.26 5.85 10.81
N GLY A 403 2.15 6.95 10.06
CA GLY A 403 2.04 6.88 8.61
C GLY A 403 0.75 6.19 8.15
N GLY A 404 0.82 5.68 6.91
CA GLY A 404 -0.29 4.94 6.30
C GLY A 404 -1.44 5.83 5.81
N SER A 405 -2.33 5.22 5.05
CA SER A 405 -3.51 5.86 4.47
C SER A 405 -4.67 4.89 4.65
N TYR A 406 -5.19 4.83 5.89
CA TYR A 406 -6.24 3.91 6.30
C TYR A 406 -7.40 4.68 6.88
N TYR A 407 -8.59 4.13 6.74
CA TYR A 407 -9.77 4.61 7.44
C TYR A 407 -10.48 3.43 8.09
N PHE A 408 -10.95 3.63 9.33
CA PHE A 408 -11.86 2.68 9.96
C PHE A 408 -13.08 3.37 10.54
N ALA A 409 -14.16 2.61 10.66
CA ALA A 409 -15.36 2.99 11.40
C ALA A 409 -15.84 1.81 12.26
N VAL A 410 -16.32 2.12 13.46
CA VAL A 410 -16.96 1.23 14.40
C VAL A 410 -18.43 1.63 14.49
N LEU A 411 -19.32 0.74 14.10
CA LEU A 411 -20.77 0.93 14.12
C LEU A 411 -21.38 -0.06 15.11
N LYS A 412 -22.31 0.40 15.94
CA LYS A 412 -23.05 -0.44 16.88
C LYS A 412 -24.48 -0.58 16.41
N LYS A 413 -24.98 -1.82 16.37
CA LYS A 413 -26.40 -2.12 16.14
C LYS A 413 -27.18 -1.89 17.42
N GLY A 414 -28.35 -1.26 17.33
CA GLY A 414 -29.25 -1.09 18.47
C GLY A 414 -29.73 -2.43 19.04
N ASP A 415 -30.08 -2.43 20.31
CA ASP A 415 -30.82 -3.53 20.91
C ASP A 415 -32.30 -3.40 20.45
N ASN A 416 -32.88 -4.47 19.89
CA ASN A 416 -34.33 -4.52 19.72
C ASN A 416 -34.94 -4.88 21.09
N ASP A 417 -35.49 -3.87 21.77
CA ASP A 417 -36.28 -4.04 22.98
C ASP A 417 -37.58 -4.86 22.72
#